data_c61c701c24acc9ee530d221caeacce3f
#
_entry.id   c61c701c24acc9ee530d221caeacce3f
#
_cell.length_a   1.000
_cell.length_b   1.000
_cell.length_c   1.000
_cell.angle_alpha   90.00
_cell.angle_beta   90.00
_cell.angle_gamma   90.00
#
_symmetry.space_group_name_H-M   'P 1'
#
loop_
_entity.id
_entity.type
_entity.pdbx_description
1 polymer ?
#
loop_
_entity_poly.entity_id
_entity_poly.type
_entity_poly.pdbx_seq_one_letter_code
_entity_poly.pdbx_strand_id
1 'polypeptide(L)'
;RSRGLGDVYKRQEQASAYIHKLAGIYRYMLQNEEETLVRLREEMAFVGMYVDLLQVRFPEGFRVETDIPDEAMNRHVLPCSVQLLIENAIKHNSVGADRPLVIRIVAGAGAVTVSNNLQLKVSGTPSTRVGLNYIRQQYLDLSGIPIGIRRTDTEYCVTLPLL
;
A
#
# COMPACT_ATOMS: atom_id res chain seq x y z
N ARG A 1 -3.39 30.56 -29.20
CA ARG A 1 -1.99 30.51 -28.73
C ARG A 1 -1.87 30.53 -27.19
N SER A 2 -2.91 30.94 -26.42
CA SER A 2 -2.87 30.97 -24.95
C SER A 2 -3.11 29.60 -24.29
N ARG A 3 -3.74 28.65 -24.99
CA ARG A 3 -3.99 27.29 -24.45
C ARG A 3 -2.71 26.47 -24.20
N GLY A 4 -1.68 26.61 -25.06
CA GLY A 4 -0.41 25.90 -24.91
C GLY A 4 0.39 26.31 -23.70
N LEU A 5 0.36 27.59 -23.30
CA LEU A 5 1.08 28.09 -22.13
C LEU A 5 0.45 27.63 -20.82
N GLY A 6 -0.89 27.64 -20.72
CA GLY A 6 -1.63 27.11 -19.59
C GLY A 6 -1.41 25.62 -19.38
N ASP A 7 -1.34 24.86 -20.47
CA ASP A 7 -1.07 23.41 -20.42
C ASP A 7 0.38 23.13 -19.94
N VAL A 8 1.36 23.94 -20.34
CA VAL A 8 2.74 23.82 -19.87
C VAL A 8 2.83 24.09 -18.37
N TYR A 9 2.21 25.14 -17.87
CA TYR A 9 2.17 25.46 -16.43
C TYR A 9 1.49 24.36 -15.63
N LYS A 10 0.36 23.84 -16.12
CA LYS A 10 -0.36 22.75 -15.47
C LYS A 10 0.48 21.47 -15.36
N ARG A 11 1.22 21.13 -16.42
CA ARG A 11 2.15 19.99 -16.41
C ARG A 11 3.31 20.19 -15.45
N GLN A 12 3.84 21.41 -15.33
CA GLN A 12 4.90 21.74 -14.38
C GLN A 12 4.40 21.62 -12.94
N GLU A 13 3.19 22.06 -12.63
CA GLU A 13 2.58 21.91 -11.33
C GLU A 13 2.35 20.43 -10.98
N GLN A 14 1.87 19.62 -11.93
CA GLN A 14 1.70 18.18 -11.75
C GLN A 14 3.04 17.47 -11.52
N ALA A 15 4.07 17.81 -12.27
CA ALA A 15 5.40 17.25 -12.11
C ALA A 15 6.00 17.63 -10.75
N SER A 16 5.82 18.87 -10.31
CA SER A 16 6.27 19.36 -9.02
C SER A 16 5.56 18.63 -7.87
N ALA A 17 4.25 18.43 -7.97
CA ALA A 17 3.46 17.68 -7.00
C ALA A 17 3.90 16.21 -6.91
N TYR A 18 4.18 15.59 -8.05
CA TYR A 18 4.69 14.21 -8.12
C TYR A 18 6.05 14.08 -7.41
N ILE A 19 6.99 14.99 -7.71
CA ILE A 19 8.31 15.01 -7.08
C ILE A 19 8.19 15.22 -5.57
N HIS A 20 7.28 16.06 -5.13
CA HIS A 20 7.02 16.33 -3.70
C HIS A 20 6.54 15.06 -2.96
N LYS A 21 5.62 14.33 -3.57
CA LYS A 21 5.12 13.06 -3.02
C LYS A 21 6.21 11.99 -2.98
N LEU A 22 6.99 11.88 -4.05
CA LEU A 22 8.11 10.95 -4.12
C LEU A 22 9.16 11.26 -3.04
N ALA A 23 9.48 12.52 -2.83
CA ALA A 23 10.39 12.96 -1.77
C ALA A 23 9.82 12.62 -0.38
N GLY A 24 8.51 12.77 -0.17
CA GLY A 24 7.84 12.39 1.06
C GLY A 24 7.91 10.90 1.35
N ILE A 25 7.75 10.07 0.32
CA ILE A 25 7.88 8.61 0.42
C ILE A 25 9.29 8.21 0.83
N TYR A 26 10.32 8.74 0.16
CA TYR A 26 11.71 8.46 0.51
C TYR A 26 12.05 8.94 1.92
N ARG A 27 11.55 10.11 2.31
CA ARG A 27 11.77 10.64 3.66
C ARG A 27 11.19 9.72 4.72
N TYR A 28 9.98 9.23 4.52
CA TYR A 28 9.34 8.26 5.44
C TYR A 28 10.17 6.98 5.54
N MET A 29 10.59 6.40 4.41
CA MET A 29 11.40 5.19 4.39
C MET A 29 12.72 5.38 5.14
N LEU A 30 13.42 6.50 4.90
CA LEU A 30 14.70 6.79 5.56
C LEU A 30 14.55 7.05 7.07
N GLN A 31 13.52 7.79 7.46
CA GLN A 31 13.25 8.08 8.88
C GLN A 31 12.89 6.84 9.68
N ASN A 32 12.26 5.86 9.04
CA ASN A 32 11.77 4.66 9.70
C ASN A 32 12.65 3.43 9.45
N GLU A 33 13.81 3.60 8.84
CA GLU A 33 14.75 2.49 8.57
C GLU A 33 15.21 1.80 9.85
N GLU A 34 15.41 2.57 10.92
CA GLU A 34 15.83 2.07 12.24
C GLU A 34 14.66 1.91 13.21
N GLU A 35 13.47 2.36 12.84
CA GLU A 35 12.28 2.25 13.70
C GLU A 35 11.72 0.83 13.66
N THR A 36 11.45 0.31 14.84
CA THR A 36 10.86 -1.03 14.96
C THR A 36 9.38 -1.02 14.65
N LEU A 37 8.66 0.00 15.11
CA LEU A 37 7.21 0.16 14.94
C LEU A 37 6.87 1.62 14.69
N VAL A 38 5.79 1.83 13.94
CA VAL A 38 5.17 3.15 13.73
C VAL A 38 3.69 3.07 14.05
N ARG A 39 3.06 4.21 14.33
CA ARG A 39 1.61 4.25 14.48
C ARG A 39 0.94 3.98 13.14
N LEU A 40 -0.19 3.29 13.17
CA LEU A 40 -0.97 3.03 11.95
C LEU A 40 -1.33 4.34 11.24
N ARG A 41 -1.59 5.41 11.98
CA ARG A 41 -1.82 6.74 11.42
C ARG A 41 -0.68 7.22 10.53
N GLU A 42 0.55 7.04 10.94
CA GLU A 42 1.73 7.43 10.16
C GLU A 42 1.90 6.55 8.92
N GLU A 43 1.72 5.25 9.08
CA GLU A 43 1.75 4.32 7.96
C GLU A 43 0.66 4.64 6.93
N MET A 44 -0.56 4.93 7.38
CA MET A 44 -1.67 5.26 6.47
C MET A 44 -1.49 6.61 5.76
N ALA A 45 -0.86 7.58 6.38
CA ALA A 45 -0.48 8.83 5.71
C ALA A 45 0.55 8.56 4.60
N PHE A 46 1.53 7.72 4.86
CA PHE A 46 2.51 7.25 3.88
C PHE A 46 1.84 6.44 2.75
N VAL A 47 0.95 5.53 3.09
CA VAL A 47 0.16 4.74 2.11
C VAL A 47 -0.64 5.67 1.19
N GLY A 48 -1.23 6.73 1.71
CA GLY A 48 -1.95 7.72 0.91
C GLY A 48 -1.07 8.37 -0.15
N MET A 49 0.14 8.78 0.20
CA MET A 49 1.11 9.33 -0.76
C MET A 49 1.51 8.30 -1.82
N TYR A 50 1.76 7.07 -1.40
CA TYR A 50 2.13 5.97 -2.28
C TYR A 50 1.01 5.63 -3.27
N VAL A 51 -0.22 5.55 -2.80
CA VAL A 51 -1.40 5.29 -3.64
C VAL A 51 -1.61 6.41 -4.65
N ASP A 52 -1.43 7.67 -4.25
CA ASP A 52 -1.53 8.81 -5.17
C ASP A 52 -0.52 8.72 -6.32
N LEU A 53 0.70 8.29 -6.06
CA LEU A 53 1.70 8.06 -7.13
C LEU A 53 1.29 6.92 -8.06
N LEU A 54 0.77 5.83 -7.51
CA LEU A 54 0.30 4.69 -8.31
C LEU A 54 -0.89 5.07 -9.20
N GLN A 55 -1.78 5.94 -8.73
CA GLN A 55 -2.93 6.40 -9.50
C GLN A 55 -2.54 7.25 -10.70
N VAL A 56 -1.40 7.94 -10.64
CA VAL A 56 -0.84 8.63 -11.83
C VAL A 56 -0.48 7.62 -12.92
N ARG A 57 0.07 6.48 -12.56
CA ARG A 57 0.42 5.41 -13.48
C ARG A 57 -0.78 4.58 -13.94
N PHE A 58 -1.75 4.37 -13.07
CA PHE A 58 -2.94 3.55 -13.31
C PHE A 58 -4.22 4.31 -12.96
N PRO A 59 -4.63 5.34 -13.74
CA PRO A 59 -5.70 6.26 -13.34
C PRO A 59 -7.04 5.61 -13.01
N GLU A 60 -7.40 4.54 -13.71
CA GLU A 60 -8.66 3.81 -13.53
C GLU A 60 -8.46 2.32 -13.28
N GLY A 61 -7.20 1.91 -13.11
CA GLY A 61 -6.83 0.51 -13.05
C GLY A 61 -6.99 -0.13 -11.68
N PHE A 62 -7.06 0.66 -10.63
CA PHE A 62 -7.26 0.18 -9.28
C PHE A 62 -7.89 1.25 -8.39
N ARG A 63 -8.44 0.81 -7.28
CA ARG A 63 -8.89 1.71 -6.21
C ARG A 63 -8.58 1.12 -4.86
N VAL A 64 -8.42 1.99 -3.87
CA VAL A 64 -8.19 1.61 -2.49
C VAL A 64 -9.36 2.10 -1.64
N GLU A 65 -9.96 1.19 -0.91
CA GLU A 65 -11.03 1.47 0.04
C GLU A 65 -10.50 1.25 1.46
N THR A 66 -10.77 2.19 2.36
CA THR A 66 -10.31 2.11 3.74
C THR A 66 -11.47 2.19 4.72
N ASP A 67 -11.42 1.37 5.75
CA ASP A 67 -12.34 1.41 6.88
C ASP A 67 -11.52 1.14 8.16
N ILE A 68 -11.03 2.23 8.75
CA ILE A 68 -10.13 2.17 9.91
C ILE A 68 -10.69 3.07 11.01
N PRO A 69 -11.15 2.50 12.14
CA PRO A 69 -11.62 3.31 13.25
C PRO A 69 -10.47 4.09 13.90
N ASP A 70 -10.79 5.26 14.48
CA ASP A 70 -9.79 6.14 15.10
C ASP A 70 -8.95 5.44 16.15
N GLU A 71 -9.53 4.53 16.89
CA GLU A 71 -8.85 3.74 17.92
C GLU A 71 -7.71 2.91 17.34
N ALA A 72 -7.92 2.30 16.17
CA ALA A 72 -6.89 1.51 15.49
C ALA A 72 -5.74 2.38 14.98
N MET A 73 -5.98 3.62 14.62
CA MET A 73 -4.97 4.55 14.12
C MET A 73 -3.85 4.84 15.13
N ASN A 74 -4.12 4.66 16.41
CA ASN A 74 -3.13 4.88 17.48
C ASN A 74 -2.32 3.61 17.83
N ARG A 75 -2.70 2.47 17.26
CA ARG A 75 -1.96 1.21 17.41
C ARG A 75 -0.76 1.18 16.46
N HIS A 76 0.09 0.20 16.62
CA HIS A 76 1.38 0.15 15.91
C HIS A 76 1.47 -1.00 14.93
N VAL A 77 2.20 -0.75 13.84
CA VAL A 77 2.54 -1.72 12.79
C VAL A 77 4.02 -1.58 12.44
N LEU A 78 4.54 -2.58 11.72
CA LEU A 78 5.86 -2.43 11.10
C LEU A 78 5.82 -1.32 10.04
N PRO A 79 6.85 -0.47 9.98
CA PRO A 79 6.96 0.53 8.90
C PRO A 79 6.95 -0.13 7.53
N CYS A 80 6.26 0.48 6.58
CA CYS A 80 6.14 0.02 5.20
C CYS A 80 5.44 -1.34 5.01
N SER A 81 4.85 -1.92 6.06
CA SER A 81 4.19 -3.23 5.96
C SER A 81 2.90 -3.17 5.15
N VAL A 82 2.05 -2.19 5.41
CA VAL A 82 0.80 -2.01 4.65
C VAL A 82 1.12 -1.62 3.20
N GLN A 83 2.07 -0.73 3.00
CA GLN A 83 2.52 -0.33 1.66
C GLN A 83 3.01 -1.53 0.85
N LEU A 84 3.80 -2.42 1.46
CA LEU A 84 4.31 -3.60 0.76
C LEU A 84 3.19 -4.54 0.33
N LEU A 85 2.13 -4.67 1.12
CA LEU A 85 0.97 -5.49 0.76
C LEU A 85 0.21 -4.90 -0.44
N ILE A 86 0.13 -3.58 -0.55
CA ILE A 86 -0.43 -2.91 -1.73
C ILE A 86 0.46 -3.14 -2.95
N GLU A 87 1.75 -2.99 -2.81
CA GLU A 87 2.73 -3.27 -3.87
C GLU A 87 2.60 -4.71 -4.39
N ASN A 88 2.50 -5.68 -3.50
CA ASN A 88 2.31 -7.08 -3.85
C ASN A 88 1.00 -7.30 -4.62
N ALA A 89 -0.10 -6.67 -4.20
CA ALA A 89 -1.38 -6.78 -4.88
C ALA A 89 -1.27 -6.30 -6.34
N ILE A 90 -0.64 -5.16 -6.58
CA ILE A 90 -0.47 -4.59 -7.91
C ILE A 90 0.50 -5.44 -8.76
N LYS A 91 1.55 -5.94 -8.14
CA LYS A 91 2.57 -6.76 -8.83
C LYS A 91 2.01 -8.08 -9.35
N HIS A 92 1.10 -8.71 -8.59
CA HIS A 92 0.61 -10.06 -8.89
C HIS A 92 -0.73 -10.09 -9.64
N ASN A 93 -1.43 -8.97 -9.73
CA ASN A 93 -2.75 -8.90 -10.34
C ASN A 93 -2.76 -7.99 -11.56
N SER A 94 -3.70 -8.25 -12.47
CA SER A 94 -3.96 -7.36 -13.59
C SER A 94 -4.56 -6.05 -13.07
N VAL A 95 -4.11 -4.94 -13.65
CA VAL A 95 -4.57 -3.59 -13.30
C VAL A 95 -5.06 -2.94 -14.57
N GLY A 96 -6.36 -2.71 -14.69
CA GLY A 96 -6.96 -2.15 -15.89
C GLY A 96 -8.37 -1.63 -15.66
N ALA A 97 -8.80 -0.69 -16.51
CA ALA A 97 -10.10 -0.02 -16.37
C ALA A 97 -11.29 -0.97 -16.49
N ASP A 98 -11.19 -2.04 -17.31
CA ASP A 98 -12.27 -3.00 -17.53
C ASP A 98 -12.58 -3.86 -16.29
N ARG A 99 -11.54 -4.18 -15.55
CA ARG A 99 -11.64 -4.90 -14.27
C ARG A 99 -10.67 -4.28 -13.27
N PRO A 100 -11.09 -3.23 -12.59
CA PRO A 100 -10.22 -2.59 -11.61
C PRO A 100 -9.83 -3.53 -10.48
N LEU A 101 -8.56 -3.46 -10.06
CA LEU A 101 -8.12 -4.10 -8.84
C LEU A 101 -8.65 -3.29 -7.65
N VAL A 102 -9.40 -3.94 -6.77
CA VAL A 102 -9.92 -3.31 -5.55
C VAL A 102 -9.12 -3.80 -4.37
N ILE A 103 -8.45 -2.88 -3.71
CA ILE A 103 -7.68 -3.14 -2.49
C ILE A 103 -8.45 -2.55 -1.32
N ARG A 104 -8.70 -3.35 -0.30
CA ARG A 104 -9.41 -2.94 0.91
C ARG A 104 -8.49 -3.02 2.12
N ILE A 105 -8.47 -1.95 2.89
CA ILE A 105 -7.72 -1.86 4.13
C ILE A 105 -8.71 -1.63 5.26
N VAL A 106 -8.91 -2.65 6.08
CA VAL A 106 -9.89 -2.65 7.15
C VAL A 106 -9.18 -2.96 8.47
N ALA A 107 -9.43 -2.17 9.48
CA ALA A 107 -8.89 -2.43 10.81
C ALA A 107 -10.01 -2.65 11.83
N GLY A 108 -9.75 -3.53 12.77
CA GLY A 108 -10.56 -3.78 13.95
C GLY A 108 -9.74 -3.57 15.22
N ALA A 109 -10.20 -4.13 16.33
CA ALA A 109 -9.60 -3.89 17.64
C ALA A 109 -8.17 -4.42 17.79
N GLY A 110 -7.76 -5.40 17.02
CA GLY A 110 -6.46 -6.03 17.20
C GLY A 110 -5.69 -6.33 15.93
N ALA A 111 -6.23 -5.95 14.76
CA ALA A 111 -5.60 -6.29 13.48
C ALA A 111 -6.00 -5.32 12.38
N VAL A 112 -5.11 -5.18 11.40
CA VAL A 112 -5.40 -4.53 10.12
C VAL A 112 -5.30 -5.57 9.02
N THR A 113 -6.32 -5.60 8.16
CA THR A 113 -6.43 -6.56 7.07
C THR A 113 -6.33 -5.83 5.74
N VAL A 114 -5.45 -6.29 4.87
CA VAL A 114 -5.32 -5.80 3.49
C VAL A 114 -5.75 -6.93 2.57
N SER A 115 -6.80 -6.70 1.80
CA SER A 115 -7.36 -7.69 0.89
C SER A 115 -7.50 -7.12 -0.52
N ASN A 116 -7.50 -8.00 -1.50
CA ASN A 116 -7.77 -7.64 -2.89
C ASN A 116 -8.51 -8.76 -3.62
N ASN A 117 -9.27 -8.37 -4.64
CA ASN A 117 -9.82 -9.33 -5.57
C ASN A 117 -8.71 -9.97 -6.40
N LEU A 118 -8.82 -11.26 -6.66
CA LEU A 118 -7.81 -11.98 -7.45
C LEU A 118 -8.07 -11.83 -8.95
N GLN A 119 -7.08 -11.31 -9.64
CA GLN A 119 -7.02 -11.14 -11.09
C GLN A 119 -5.62 -11.49 -11.57
N LEU A 120 -5.12 -12.67 -11.24
CA LEU A 120 -3.73 -13.05 -11.43
C LEU A 120 -3.26 -12.80 -12.86
N LYS A 121 -2.06 -12.26 -13.00
CA LYS A 121 -1.40 -12.06 -14.29
C LYS A 121 -1.07 -13.43 -14.91
N VAL A 122 -1.35 -13.57 -16.21
CA VAL A 122 -1.11 -14.81 -16.97
C VAL A 122 0.39 -15.05 -17.16
N SER A 123 1.18 -13.98 -17.26
CA SER A 123 2.64 -14.05 -17.37
C SER A 123 3.26 -13.55 -16.05
N GLY A 124 3.16 -14.35 -15.01
CA GLY A 124 3.74 -13.99 -13.73
C GLY A 124 5.25 -14.09 -13.72
N THR A 125 5.96 -13.00 -13.43
CA THR A 125 7.32 -13.10 -12.90
C THR A 125 7.22 -13.94 -11.61
N PRO A 126 8.05 -14.98 -11.43
CA PRO A 126 8.01 -15.76 -10.20
C PRO A 126 8.16 -14.82 -9.01
N SER A 127 7.16 -14.82 -8.14
CA SER A 127 7.24 -14.06 -6.90
C SER A 127 8.31 -14.67 -6.01
N THR A 128 9.28 -13.87 -5.63
CA THR A 128 10.30 -14.31 -4.67
C THR A 128 9.76 -14.39 -3.24
N ARG A 129 8.57 -13.79 -2.96
CA ARG A 129 7.94 -13.71 -1.64
C ARG A 129 8.84 -13.18 -0.53
N VAL A 130 9.95 -12.56 -0.88
CA VAL A 130 10.96 -12.08 0.06
C VAL A 130 10.37 -11.04 1.01
N GLY A 131 9.61 -10.09 0.49
CA GLY A 131 9.00 -9.04 1.30
C GLY A 131 7.98 -9.57 2.30
N LEU A 132 7.10 -10.48 1.88
CA LEU A 132 6.09 -11.06 2.75
C LEU A 132 6.73 -11.94 3.83
N ASN A 133 7.75 -12.72 3.49
CA ASN A 133 8.49 -13.53 4.45
C ASN A 133 9.23 -12.66 5.47
N TYR A 134 9.78 -11.52 5.04
CA TYR A 134 10.40 -10.56 5.92
C TYR A 134 9.39 -10.00 6.93
N ILE A 135 8.23 -9.54 6.49
CA ILE A 135 7.16 -9.06 7.38
C ILE A 135 6.74 -10.15 8.37
N ARG A 136 6.53 -11.37 7.88
CA ARG A 136 6.15 -12.51 8.72
C ARG A 136 7.14 -12.73 9.84
N GLN A 137 8.42 -12.78 9.52
CA GLN A 137 9.48 -13.02 10.49
C GLN A 137 9.59 -11.88 11.49
N GLN A 138 9.51 -10.64 11.03
CA GLN A 138 9.58 -9.47 11.90
C GLN A 138 8.42 -9.44 12.90
N TYR A 139 7.20 -9.74 12.48
CA TYR A 139 6.05 -9.80 13.39
C TYR A 139 6.20 -10.92 14.44
N LEU A 140 6.69 -12.07 14.04
CA LEU A 140 6.97 -13.16 14.98
C LEU A 140 8.04 -12.76 16.01
N ASP A 141 9.11 -12.14 15.57
CA ASP A 141 10.21 -11.73 16.45
C ASP A 141 9.77 -10.64 17.44
N LEU A 142 8.93 -9.71 17.00
CA LEU A 142 8.50 -8.57 17.81
C LEU A 142 7.37 -8.90 18.78
N SER A 143 6.40 -9.66 18.36
CA SER A 143 5.16 -9.86 19.11
C SER A 143 4.86 -11.30 19.47
N GLY A 144 5.54 -12.25 18.83
CA GLY A 144 5.17 -13.66 18.93
C GLY A 144 3.85 -14.00 18.23
N ILE A 145 3.20 -13.02 17.60
CA ILE A 145 1.92 -13.20 16.91
C ILE A 145 2.19 -13.33 15.40
N PRO A 146 1.78 -14.43 14.78
CA PRO A 146 1.97 -14.59 13.34
C PRO A 146 1.01 -13.70 12.55
N ILE A 147 1.42 -13.28 11.36
CA ILE A 147 0.51 -12.66 10.39
C ILE A 147 -0.43 -13.72 9.83
N GLY A 148 -1.65 -13.32 9.46
CA GLY A 148 -2.62 -14.20 8.80
C GLY A 148 -2.54 -14.05 7.28
N ILE A 149 -2.56 -15.15 6.56
CA ILE A 149 -2.63 -15.15 5.10
C ILE A 149 -3.77 -16.08 4.70
N ARG A 150 -4.71 -15.57 3.93
CA ARG A 150 -5.83 -16.34 3.41
C ARG A 150 -5.99 -16.08 1.92
N ARG A 151 -6.13 -17.13 1.16
CA ARG A 151 -6.42 -17.08 -0.26
C ARG A 151 -7.64 -17.94 -0.57
N THR A 152 -8.59 -17.36 -1.28
CA THR A 152 -9.72 -18.07 -1.88
C THR A 152 -9.59 -18.00 -3.40
N ASP A 153 -10.59 -18.52 -4.13
CA ASP A 153 -10.61 -18.43 -5.59
C ASP A 153 -10.80 -16.98 -6.08
N THR A 154 -11.34 -16.09 -5.25
CA THR A 154 -11.72 -14.72 -5.64
C THR A 154 -11.01 -13.63 -4.87
N GLU A 155 -10.33 -13.95 -3.77
CA GLU A 155 -9.75 -12.96 -2.86
C GLU A 155 -8.43 -13.43 -2.26
N TYR A 156 -7.52 -12.49 -2.08
CA TYR A 156 -6.29 -12.65 -1.32
C TYR A 156 -6.30 -11.66 -0.14
N CYS A 157 -5.96 -12.14 1.03
CA CYS A 157 -6.11 -11.36 2.26
C CYS A 157 -4.93 -11.61 3.19
N VAL A 158 -4.32 -10.53 3.69
CA VAL A 158 -3.27 -10.58 4.70
C VAL A 158 -3.70 -9.78 5.91
N THR A 159 -3.57 -10.38 7.08
CA THR A 159 -3.91 -9.76 8.36
C THR A 159 -2.65 -9.54 9.18
N LEU A 160 -2.42 -8.27 9.55
CA LEU A 160 -1.30 -7.84 10.38
C LEU A 160 -1.79 -7.54 11.79
N PRO A 161 -1.14 -8.08 12.83
CA PRO A 161 -1.47 -7.69 14.20
C PRO A 161 -1.24 -6.20 14.43
N LEU A 162 -2.13 -5.55 15.17
CA LEU A 162 -1.93 -4.21 15.70
C LEU A 162 -1.32 -4.32 17.10
N LEU A 163 -0.18 -3.69 17.29
CA LEU A 163 0.60 -3.76 18.53
C LEU A 163 0.48 -2.51 19.39
#